data_4eb5853ba824313deabacb1e71540aab
#
_entry.id   4eb5853ba824313deabacb1e71540aab
#
_cell.length_a   1.000
_cell.length_b   1.000
_cell.length_c   1.000
_cell.angle_alpha   90.00
_cell.angle_beta   90.00
_cell.angle_gamma   90.00
#
_symmetry.space_group_name_H-M   'P 1'
#
loop_
_entity.id
_entity.type
_entity.pdbx_description
1 polymer ?
#
loop_
_entity_poly.entity_id
_entity_poly.type
_entity_poly.pdbx_seq_one_letter_code
_entity_poly.pdbx_strand_id
1 'polypeptide(L)'
;MTEPCDLTALEARRLIGTKRLSPVELLDSCLARIAAVNPAINAVVAMDEPRARADAKAAEAAVMRGDKLGLLHGLPIGIKDLEETEGLVTTFGSPLFKDHVPKADLGSVARIRAAGAVITAKTNTPEFGAGANTRNAVYGATGNPHDPTRSAAGSSGGSGAALAAGMFAICSGSDTGGSLRNPAAFNGIVGFRPSAGLVSSERRLLGWQNLPVLGPMARNVPDAALLLAAMAGDDARDPLSYTLPGQPVRGVADMWTPLRPIDLSSLRVAATEDFGIALVENTVREAFRARVASLTPLFARIEEATPDCAGADEAFEILRALNFVAAHAKKVAETPELVGPNVRANVAEGLGYSAADVARGGILQTQLYLRWQEFFAAGNDLIVTPAITISPRPWSELFPAEIDGQKTRTYFHWLAMAYIVTLTGHPAISIPLGRDAKGMPFGLQIVGPRGGDALVLRVAAAIEAAVAGDAELARPVPDIAALAKAPPISSMPGFLGFD
;
A
#
# COMPACT_ATOMS: atom_id res chain seq x y z
N MET A 1 -22.75 4.01 20.43
CA MET A 1 -22.17 2.65 20.23
C MET A 1 -21.27 2.73 19.02
N THR A 2 -20.11 2.09 19.06
CA THR A 2 -19.20 2.02 17.92
C THR A 2 -19.83 1.13 16.85
N GLU A 3 -19.87 1.59 15.60
CA GLU A 3 -20.39 0.80 14.49
C GLU A 3 -19.48 -0.43 14.26
N PRO A 4 -20.02 -1.61 13.89
CA PRO A 4 -19.19 -2.81 13.64
C PRO A 4 -18.06 -2.59 12.64
N CYS A 5 -18.27 -1.79 11.59
CA CYS A 5 -17.23 -1.46 10.59
C CYS A 5 -16.09 -0.59 11.16
N ASP A 6 -16.25 0.04 12.33
CA ASP A 6 -15.19 0.83 12.98
C ASP A 6 -14.29 -0.03 13.89
N LEU A 7 -14.65 -1.28 14.18
CA LEU A 7 -13.81 -2.22 14.91
C LEU A 7 -12.49 -2.49 14.14
N THR A 8 -11.43 -2.79 14.89
CA THR A 8 -10.22 -3.34 14.27
C THR A 8 -10.48 -4.75 13.73
N ALA A 9 -9.69 -5.21 12.76
CA ALA A 9 -9.85 -6.55 12.22
C ALA A 9 -9.63 -7.63 13.29
N LEU A 10 -8.63 -7.44 14.16
CA LEU A 10 -8.37 -8.33 15.28
C LEU A 10 -9.54 -8.40 16.25
N GLU A 11 -10.12 -7.24 16.61
CA GLU A 11 -11.27 -7.20 17.53
C GLU A 11 -12.51 -7.81 16.90
N ALA A 12 -12.83 -7.46 15.65
CA ALA A 12 -13.96 -8.05 14.92
C ALA A 12 -13.80 -9.57 14.82
N ARG A 13 -12.59 -10.05 14.44
CA ARG A 13 -12.28 -11.49 14.36
C ARG A 13 -12.46 -12.21 15.71
N ARG A 14 -12.01 -11.58 16.81
CA ARG A 14 -12.20 -12.10 18.17
C ARG A 14 -13.68 -12.18 18.56
N LEU A 15 -14.44 -11.12 18.30
CA LEU A 15 -15.88 -11.08 18.59
C LEU A 15 -16.66 -12.13 17.78
N ILE A 16 -16.31 -12.33 16.50
CA ILE A 16 -16.87 -13.39 15.65
C ILE A 16 -16.59 -14.76 16.27
N GLY A 17 -15.32 -15.04 16.63
CA GLY A 17 -14.94 -16.32 17.21
C GLY A 17 -15.59 -16.63 18.56
N THR A 18 -16.01 -15.59 19.30
CA THR A 18 -16.73 -15.70 20.58
C THR A 18 -18.25 -15.57 20.44
N LYS A 19 -18.79 -15.57 19.21
CA LYS A 19 -20.24 -15.45 18.90
C LYS A 19 -20.88 -14.16 19.43
N ARG A 20 -20.11 -13.08 19.53
CA ARG A 20 -20.56 -11.75 20.00
C ARG A 20 -20.76 -10.75 18.87
N LEU A 21 -20.37 -11.11 17.66
CA LEU A 21 -20.58 -10.38 16.41
C LEU A 21 -20.81 -11.39 15.30
N SER A 22 -21.85 -11.21 14.50
CA SER A 22 -22.06 -12.02 13.30
C SER A 22 -21.20 -11.47 12.14
N PRO A 23 -20.61 -12.35 11.30
CA PRO A 23 -20.06 -11.94 10.01
C PRO A 23 -21.07 -11.18 9.13
N VAL A 24 -22.37 -11.51 9.23
CA VAL A 24 -23.43 -10.83 8.48
C VAL A 24 -23.62 -9.41 9.00
N GLU A 25 -23.72 -9.21 10.33
CA GLU A 25 -23.81 -7.87 10.94
C GLU A 25 -22.61 -6.99 10.60
N LEU A 26 -21.41 -7.57 10.61
CA LEU A 26 -20.20 -6.83 10.24
C LEU A 26 -20.22 -6.42 8.76
N LEU A 27 -20.60 -7.34 7.85
CA LEU A 27 -20.75 -7.04 6.44
C LEU A 27 -21.81 -5.98 6.19
N ASP A 28 -22.98 -6.07 6.83
CA ASP A 28 -24.05 -5.09 6.70
C ASP A 28 -23.59 -3.68 7.10
N SER A 29 -22.84 -3.58 8.20
CA SER A 29 -22.25 -2.31 8.65
C SER A 29 -21.25 -1.76 7.62
N CYS A 30 -20.40 -2.61 7.04
CA CYS A 30 -19.46 -2.20 5.99
C CYS A 30 -20.19 -1.74 4.71
N LEU A 31 -21.22 -2.47 4.27
CA LEU A 31 -22.01 -2.11 3.09
C LEU A 31 -22.76 -0.78 3.30
N ALA A 32 -23.33 -0.56 4.49
CA ALA A 32 -23.96 0.71 4.84
C ALA A 32 -22.97 1.87 4.80
N ARG A 33 -21.73 1.68 5.32
CA ARG A 33 -20.65 2.67 5.24
C ARG A 33 -20.26 2.95 3.80
N ILE A 34 -20.10 1.92 2.97
CA ILE A 34 -19.80 2.07 1.53
C ILE A 34 -20.90 2.88 0.85
N ALA A 35 -22.16 2.51 1.05
CA ALA A 35 -23.30 3.23 0.44
C ALA A 35 -23.34 4.71 0.85
N ALA A 36 -23.00 5.03 2.10
CA ALA A 36 -23.05 6.39 2.62
C ALA A 36 -21.92 7.28 2.10
N VAL A 37 -20.67 6.78 2.01
CA VAL A 37 -19.49 7.66 1.79
C VAL A 37 -18.77 7.41 0.47
N ASN A 38 -18.94 6.25 -0.18
CA ASN A 38 -18.25 5.95 -1.43
C ASN A 38 -18.61 6.91 -2.58
N PRO A 39 -19.83 7.43 -2.72
CA PRO A 39 -20.12 8.43 -3.75
C PRO A 39 -19.20 9.66 -3.71
N ALA A 40 -18.78 10.10 -2.51
CA ALA A 40 -17.93 11.27 -2.33
C ALA A 40 -16.47 11.01 -2.70
N ILE A 41 -15.99 9.76 -2.66
CA ILE A 41 -14.56 9.45 -2.80
C ILE A 41 -14.23 8.37 -3.84
N ASN A 42 -15.19 7.59 -4.32
CA ASN A 42 -15.01 6.56 -5.36
C ASN A 42 -13.83 5.60 -5.06
N ALA A 43 -13.81 5.06 -3.85
CA ALA A 43 -12.77 4.13 -3.40
C ALA A 43 -13.07 2.68 -3.80
N VAL A 44 -14.34 2.27 -3.70
CA VAL A 44 -14.87 0.95 -4.09
C VAL A 44 -15.50 1.07 -5.48
N VAL A 45 -15.06 0.21 -6.41
CA VAL A 45 -15.40 0.37 -7.84
C VAL A 45 -16.12 -0.82 -8.47
N ALA A 46 -15.99 -2.01 -7.88
CA ALA A 46 -16.76 -3.19 -8.28
C ALA A 46 -17.10 -4.04 -7.06
N MET A 47 -18.28 -4.64 -7.04
CA MET A 47 -18.78 -5.41 -5.90
C MET A 47 -19.77 -6.48 -6.37
N ASP A 48 -19.70 -7.67 -5.75
CA ASP A 48 -20.74 -8.70 -5.85
C ASP A 48 -21.38 -8.87 -4.47
N GLU A 49 -22.35 -8.00 -4.15
CA GLU A 49 -23.02 -8.01 -2.86
C GLU A 49 -23.75 -9.33 -2.57
N PRO A 50 -24.49 -9.94 -3.51
CA PRO A 50 -25.13 -11.24 -3.30
C PRO A 50 -24.14 -12.33 -2.89
N ARG A 51 -22.96 -12.41 -3.53
CA ARG A 51 -21.90 -13.37 -3.19
C ARG A 51 -21.31 -13.06 -1.82
N ALA A 52 -20.96 -11.80 -1.55
CA ALA A 52 -20.42 -11.40 -0.25
C ALA A 52 -21.38 -11.73 0.91
N ARG A 53 -22.69 -11.54 0.71
CA ARG A 53 -23.73 -11.93 1.68
C ARG A 53 -23.83 -13.45 1.87
N ALA A 54 -23.71 -14.22 0.79
CA ALA A 54 -23.69 -15.69 0.87
C ALA A 54 -22.45 -16.19 1.64
N ASP A 55 -21.28 -15.61 1.36
CA ASP A 55 -20.02 -15.95 2.04
C ASP A 55 -20.08 -15.58 3.54
N ALA A 56 -20.64 -14.42 3.89
CA ALA A 56 -20.82 -14.01 5.29
C ALA A 56 -21.78 -14.96 6.06
N LYS A 57 -22.88 -15.38 5.42
CA LYS A 57 -23.79 -16.39 6.02
C LYS A 57 -23.12 -17.75 6.19
N ALA A 58 -22.32 -18.16 5.23
CA ALA A 58 -21.55 -19.40 5.34
C ALA A 58 -20.52 -19.32 6.49
N ALA A 59 -19.85 -18.18 6.63
CA ALA A 59 -18.93 -17.92 7.73
C ALA A 59 -19.64 -17.95 9.09
N GLU A 60 -20.81 -17.32 9.22
CA GLU A 60 -21.63 -17.37 10.44
C GLU A 60 -22.03 -18.81 10.79
N ALA A 61 -22.50 -19.57 9.81
CA ALA A 61 -22.89 -20.97 10.02
C ALA A 61 -21.71 -21.82 10.49
N ALA A 62 -20.49 -21.59 9.99
CA ALA A 62 -19.28 -22.30 10.43
C ALA A 62 -18.96 -21.99 11.91
N VAL A 63 -19.09 -20.71 12.32
CA VAL A 63 -18.94 -20.28 13.74
C VAL A 63 -19.96 -21.00 14.62
N MET A 64 -21.22 -21.07 14.18
CA MET A 64 -22.29 -21.70 14.95
C MET A 64 -22.09 -23.23 15.12
N ARG A 65 -21.54 -23.92 14.11
CA ARG A 65 -21.17 -25.34 14.18
C ARG A 65 -19.95 -25.60 15.07
N GLY A 66 -19.12 -24.60 15.36
CA GLY A 66 -17.87 -24.75 16.10
C GLY A 66 -16.71 -25.24 15.21
N ASP A 67 -16.75 -24.95 13.91
CA ASP A 67 -15.70 -25.31 12.97
C ASP A 67 -14.39 -24.58 13.32
N LYS A 68 -13.23 -25.14 12.89
CA LYS A 68 -11.94 -24.44 12.99
C LYS A 68 -11.95 -23.21 12.08
N LEU A 69 -11.82 -22.04 12.67
CA LEU A 69 -11.90 -20.77 11.96
C LEU A 69 -10.54 -20.33 11.44
N GLY A 70 -10.48 -19.84 10.19
CA GLY A 70 -9.29 -19.24 9.60
C GLY A 70 -8.90 -17.89 10.22
N LEU A 71 -7.72 -17.39 9.88
CA LEU A 71 -7.18 -16.11 10.42
C LEU A 71 -8.09 -14.92 10.16
N LEU A 72 -8.67 -14.85 8.96
CA LEU A 72 -9.52 -13.74 8.50
C LEU A 72 -11.02 -14.10 8.50
N HIS A 73 -11.40 -15.16 9.20
CA HIS A 73 -12.74 -15.74 9.12
C HIS A 73 -13.85 -14.69 9.39
N GLY A 74 -14.70 -14.50 8.39
CA GLY A 74 -15.85 -13.59 8.45
C GLY A 74 -15.54 -12.11 8.33
N LEU A 75 -14.28 -11.73 8.09
CA LEU A 75 -13.88 -10.32 7.90
C LEU A 75 -14.13 -9.86 6.46
N PRO A 76 -14.92 -8.80 6.21
CA PRO A 76 -15.03 -8.14 4.92
C PRO A 76 -13.70 -7.52 4.49
N ILE A 77 -13.32 -7.70 3.23
CA ILE A 77 -12.06 -7.17 2.68
C ILE A 77 -12.26 -6.57 1.29
N GLY A 78 -11.57 -5.46 1.02
CA GLY A 78 -11.40 -4.88 -0.31
C GLY A 78 -10.12 -5.40 -0.97
N ILE A 79 -10.24 -5.85 -2.23
CA ILE A 79 -9.10 -6.32 -3.04
C ILE A 79 -8.77 -5.28 -4.10
N LYS A 80 -7.49 -4.89 -4.19
CA LYS A 80 -7.03 -3.94 -5.20
C LYS A 80 -7.37 -4.42 -6.61
N ASP A 81 -7.81 -3.52 -7.50
CA ASP A 81 -8.21 -3.86 -8.87
C ASP A 81 -7.04 -4.18 -9.83
N LEU A 82 -5.89 -4.53 -9.29
CA LEU A 82 -4.76 -5.16 -9.99
C LEU A 82 -4.61 -6.65 -9.64
N GLU A 83 -5.38 -7.15 -8.70
CA GLU A 83 -5.29 -8.53 -8.20
C GLU A 83 -6.50 -9.30 -8.70
N GLU A 84 -6.28 -10.25 -9.62
CA GLU A 84 -7.36 -11.06 -10.18
C GLU A 84 -8.11 -11.80 -9.08
N THR A 85 -9.43 -11.64 -9.11
CA THR A 85 -10.36 -12.18 -8.12
C THR A 85 -11.42 -12.98 -8.86
N GLU A 86 -11.49 -14.28 -8.59
CA GLU A 86 -12.45 -15.17 -9.26
C GLU A 86 -13.89 -14.67 -9.16
N GLY A 87 -14.55 -14.55 -10.31
CA GLY A 87 -15.97 -14.16 -10.42
C GLY A 87 -16.25 -12.69 -10.16
N LEU A 88 -15.24 -11.85 -9.87
CA LEU A 88 -15.41 -10.42 -9.62
C LEU A 88 -14.67 -9.61 -10.71
N VAL A 89 -15.37 -8.68 -11.35
CA VAL A 89 -14.79 -7.84 -12.40
C VAL A 89 -13.46 -7.25 -11.92
N THR A 90 -12.40 -7.43 -12.71
CA THR A 90 -11.06 -6.95 -12.44
C THR A 90 -10.52 -6.26 -13.68
N THR A 91 -10.51 -4.93 -13.66
CA THR A 91 -10.25 -4.13 -14.87
C THR A 91 -8.81 -3.68 -15.02
N PHE A 92 -7.98 -3.82 -13.99
CA PHE A 92 -6.64 -3.23 -13.93
C PHE A 92 -6.65 -1.70 -14.17
N GLY A 93 -7.80 -1.03 -13.99
CA GLY A 93 -8.03 0.36 -14.32
C GLY A 93 -7.96 0.68 -15.82
N SER A 94 -8.02 -0.32 -16.71
CA SER A 94 -7.82 -0.17 -18.16
C SER A 94 -9.09 -0.48 -18.93
N PRO A 95 -9.48 0.35 -19.94
CA PRO A 95 -10.58 0.06 -20.86
C PRO A 95 -10.46 -1.29 -21.57
N LEU A 96 -9.23 -1.80 -21.76
CA LEU A 96 -8.96 -3.12 -22.36
C LEU A 96 -9.56 -4.28 -21.56
N PHE A 97 -9.80 -4.09 -20.26
CA PHE A 97 -10.25 -5.12 -19.34
C PHE A 97 -11.54 -4.75 -18.60
N LYS A 98 -12.29 -3.75 -19.10
CA LYS A 98 -13.48 -3.22 -18.40
C LYS A 98 -14.53 -4.29 -18.07
N ASP A 99 -14.61 -5.35 -18.86
CA ASP A 99 -15.57 -6.46 -18.69
C ASP A 99 -14.87 -7.78 -18.30
N HIS A 100 -13.57 -7.73 -17.90
CA HIS A 100 -12.81 -8.92 -17.57
C HIS A 100 -13.22 -9.50 -16.21
N VAL A 101 -13.69 -10.75 -16.21
CA VAL A 101 -14.01 -11.51 -15.02
C VAL A 101 -13.03 -12.68 -14.92
N PRO A 102 -12.09 -12.68 -13.96
CA PRO A 102 -11.14 -13.76 -13.77
C PRO A 102 -11.83 -15.09 -13.44
N LYS A 103 -11.28 -16.20 -13.96
CA LYS A 103 -11.74 -17.58 -13.70
C LYS A 103 -11.02 -18.21 -12.50
N ALA A 104 -10.04 -17.53 -11.93
CA ALA A 104 -9.27 -17.98 -10.77
C ALA A 104 -8.71 -16.78 -10.02
N ASP A 105 -8.58 -16.92 -8.71
CA ASP A 105 -7.89 -15.94 -7.87
C ASP A 105 -6.39 -15.87 -8.19
N LEU A 106 -5.79 -14.69 -8.02
CA LEU A 106 -4.36 -14.56 -7.83
C LEU A 106 -3.96 -15.28 -6.53
N GLY A 107 -2.77 -15.88 -6.46
CA GLY A 107 -2.35 -16.71 -5.33
C GLY A 107 -2.48 -16.03 -3.96
N SER A 108 -2.20 -14.73 -3.85
CA SER A 108 -2.43 -13.95 -2.63
C SER A 108 -3.92 -13.86 -2.27
N VAL A 109 -4.79 -13.64 -3.27
CA VAL A 109 -6.25 -13.57 -3.09
C VAL A 109 -6.81 -14.94 -2.68
N ALA A 110 -6.31 -16.02 -3.31
CA ALA A 110 -6.68 -17.39 -2.94
C ALA A 110 -6.34 -17.71 -1.47
N ARG A 111 -5.17 -17.25 -0.98
CA ARG A 111 -4.80 -17.40 0.43
C ARG A 111 -5.68 -16.57 1.36
N ILE A 112 -6.01 -15.34 1.00
CA ILE A 112 -6.96 -14.49 1.74
C ILE A 112 -8.32 -15.18 1.84
N ARG A 113 -8.84 -15.72 0.74
CA ARG A 113 -10.11 -16.48 0.71
C ARG A 113 -10.02 -17.74 1.57
N ALA A 114 -8.94 -18.52 1.45
CA ALA A 114 -8.71 -19.72 2.26
C ALA A 114 -8.57 -19.41 3.76
N ALA A 115 -8.10 -18.23 4.13
CA ALA A 115 -8.09 -17.73 5.50
C ALA A 115 -9.48 -17.36 6.02
N GLY A 116 -10.53 -17.47 5.19
CA GLY A 116 -11.94 -17.27 5.56
C GLY A 116 -12.44 -15.82 5.45
N ALA A 117 -11.72 -14.93 4.76
CA ALA A 117 -12.19 -13.57 4.51
C ALA A 117 -13.42 -13.56 3.59
N VAL A 118 -14.31 -12.60 3.81
CA VAL A 118 -15.43 -12.29 2.91
C VAL A 118 -14.93 -11.26 1.89
N ILE A 119 -14.56 -11.74 0.70
CA ILE A 119 -14.12 -10.85 -0.39
C ILE A 119 -15.34 -10.05 -0.87
N THR A 120 -15.32 -8.74 -0.58
CA THR A 120 -16.51 -7.90 -0.73
C THR A 120 -16.47 -7.04 -1.98
N ALA A 121 -15.29 -6.47 -2.32
CA ALA A 121 -15.19 -5.45 -3.35
C ALA A 121 -13.81 -5.36 -3.99
N LYS A 122 -13.76 -4.69 -5.16
CA LYS A 122 -12.53 -4.19 -5.76
C LYS A 122 -12.34 -2.73 -5.39
N THR A 123 -11.10 -2.36 -5.07
CA THR A 123 -10.71 -0.98 -4.76
C THR A 123 -9.96 -0.34 -5.92
N ASN A 124 -10.21 0.94 -6.16
CA ASN A 124 -9.72 1.67 -7.34
C ASN A 124 -8.18 1.77 -7.41
N THR A 125 -7.67 1.87 -8.63
CA THR A 125 -6.23 1.96 -8.95
C THR A 125 -6.03 2.78 -10.22
N PRO A 126 -4.90 3.47 -10.45
CA PRO A 126 -4.58 3.96 -11.79
C PRO A 126 -4.35 2.79 -12.75
N GLU A 127 -4.50 3.03 -14.04
CA GLU A 127 -4.34 2.01 -15.07
C GLU A 127 -3.03 1.24 -14.91
N PHE A 128 -3.12 -0.10 -14.79
CA PHE A 128 -2.00 -1.03 -14.55
C PHE A 128 -1.07 -0.63 -13.39
N GLY A 129 -1.55 0.20 -12.49
CA GLY A 129 -0.73 0.75 -11.40
C GLY A 129 0.27 1.83 -11.84
N ALA A 130 0.13 2.37 -13.04
CA ALA A 130 1.02 3.36 -13.63
C ALA A 130 0.78 4.77 -13.09
N GLY A 131 1.42 5.10 -11.98
CA GLY A 131 1.35 6.39 -11.30
C GLY A 131 0.93 6.29 -9.85
N ALA A 132 1.08 7.40 -9.13
CA ALA A 132 0.70 7.50 -7.73
C ALA A 132 -0.47 8.48 -7.51
N ASN A 133 -1.31 8.67 -8.53
CA ASN A 133 -2.61 9.30 -8.43
C ASN A 133 -3.65 8.31 -8.94
N THR A 134 -4.57 7.88 -8.07
CA THR A 134 -5.59 6.89 -8.40
C THR A 134 -6.69 7.52 -9.24
N ARG A 135 -6.51 7.39 -10.55
CA ARG A 135 -7.42 7.88 -11.60
C ARG A 135 -7.26 7.01 -12.84
N ASN A 136 -8.36 6.63 -13.46
CA ASN A 136 -8.36 5.82 -14.68
C ASN A 136 -9.61 6.10 -15.54
N ALA A 137 -9.58 5.65 -16.80
CA ALA A 137 -10.65 5.88 -17.76
C ALA A 137 -11.87 4.97 -17.58
N VAL A 138 -11.81 3.96 -16.71
CA VAL A 138 -12.93 3.03 -16.44
C VAL A 138 -13.82 3.56 -15.32
N TYR A 139 -13.18 3.92 -14.18
CA TYR A 139 -13.88 4.24 -12.94
C TYR A 139 -13.69 5.69 -12.48
N GLY A 140 -12.81 6.46 -13.12
CA GLY A 140 -12.50 7.84 -12.72
C GLY A 140 -11.55 7.94 -11.55
N ALA A 141 -11.55 9.12 -10.90
CA ALA A 141 -10.66 9.45 -9.81
C ALA A 141 -11.14 8.94 -8.45
N THR A 142 -10.19 8.70 -7.53
CA THR A 142 -10.46 8.48 -6.11
C THR A 142 -10.04 9.70 -5.30
N GLY A 143 -10.99 10.29 -4.57
CA GLY A 143 -10.76 11.39 -3.65
C GLY A 143 -10.21 10.93 -2.30
N ASN A 144 -9.48 11.83 -1.65
CA ASN A 144 -8.97 11.61 -0.30
C ASN A 144 -10.11 11.77 0.73
N PRO A 145 -10.32 10.85 1.68
CA PRO A 145 -11.39 10.96 2.68
C PRO A 145 -11.28 12.17 3.60
N HIS A 146 -10.09 12.75 3.77
CA HIS A 146 -9.88 13.97 4.57
C HIS A 146 -10.23 15.26 3.79
N ASP A 147 -10.16 15.21 2.45
CA ASP A 147 -10.57 16.26 1.52
C ASP A 147 -10.82 15.63 0.14
N PRO A 148 -12.08 15.39 -0.26
CA PRO A 148 -12.42 14.72 -1.52
C PRO A 148 -11.94 15.42 -2.80
N THR A 149 -11.51 16.68 -2.72
CA THR A 149 -10.91 17.40 -3.85
C THR A 149 -9.45 17.03 -4.09
N ARG A 150 -8.81 16.37 -3.11
CA ARG A 150 -7.41 15.98 -3.15
C ARG A 150 -7.24 14.50 -3.49
N SER A 151 -6.05 14.16 -3.98
CA SER A 151 -5.69 12.80 -4.37
C SER A 151 -5.58 11.87 -3.15
N ALA A 152 -6.07 10.64 -3.30
CA ALA A 152 -5.83 9.53 -2.39
C ALA A 152 -4.45 8.87 -2.60
N ALA A 153 -3.57 9.49 -3.39
CA ALA A 153 -2.35 8.91 -3.91
C ALA A 153 -2.59 7.62 -4.73
N GLY A 154 -1.57 6.77 -4.86
CA GLY A 154 -1.63 5.54 -5.65
C GLY A 154 -0.33 4.71 -5.58
N SER A 155 -0.41 3.56 -6.18
CA SER A 155 -1.50 3.01 -7.01
C SER A 155 -2.60 2.29 -6.19
N SER A 156 -2.45 2.03 -4.88
CA SER A 156 -3.49 1.45 -4.02
C SER A 156 -4.36 2.53 -3.34
N GLY A 157 -4.71 3.62 -4.08
CA GLY A 157 -5.43 4.76 -3.50
C GLY A 157 -6.85 4.41 -3.09
N GLY A 158 -7.55 3.56 -3.86
CA GLY A 158 -8.87 3.06 -3.47
C GLY A 158 -8.83 2.26 -2.17
N SER A 159 -7.82 1.38 -1.97
CA SER A 159 -7.63 0.66 -0.70
C SER A 159 -7.35 1.63 0.46
N GLY A 160 -6.47 2.63 0.25
CA GLY A 160 -6.16 3.64 1.25
C GLY A 160 -7.38 4.45 1.67
N ALA A 161 -8.15 4.94 0.69
CA ALA A 161 -9.35 5.74 0.92
C ALA A 161 -10.47 4.92 1.59
N ALA A 162 -10.69 3.67 1.16
CA ALA A 162 -11.69 2.79 1.76
C ALA A 162 -11.38 2.48 3.23
N LEU A 163 -10.11 2.24 3.57
CA LEU A 163 -9.66 2.03 4.95
C LEU A 163 -9.85 3.27 5.81
N ALA A 164 -9.40 4.43 5.34
CA ALA A 164 -9.53 5.69 6.08
C ALA A 164 -10.99 6.04 6.35
N ALA A 165 -11.87 5.83 5.37
CA ALA A 165 -13.31 6.06 5.48
C ALA A 165 -14.05 4.98 6.29
N GLY A 166 -13.38 3.96 6.80
CA GLY A 166 -14.00 2.91 7.62
C GLY A 166 -14.87 1.93 6.85
N MET A 167 -14.72 1.82 5.53
CA MET A 167 -15.45 0.83 4.72
C MET A 167 -14.96 -0.60 4.99
N PHE A 168 -13.68 -0.75 5.31
CA PHE A 168 -13.02 -2.01 5.67
C PHE A 168 -12.00 -1.78 6.78
N ALA A 169 -11.66 -2.84 7.52
CA ALA A 169 -10.55 -2.81 8.47
C ALA A 169 -9.21 -3.18 7.81
N ILE A 170 -9.26 -3.99 6.75
CA ILE A 170 -8.10 -4.49 5.98
C ILE A 170 -8.39 -4.44 4.49
N CYS A 171 -7.37 -4.17 3.68
CA CYS A 171 -7.40 -4.23 2.21
C CYS A 171 -6.08 -4.76 1.67
N SER A 172 -6.10 -5.39 0.49
CA SER A 172 -4.87 -5.73 -0.23
C SER A 172 -4.32 -4.53 -1.01
N GLY A 173 -3.04 -4.63 -1.37
CA GLY A 173 -2.38 -3.66 -2.22
C GLY A 173 -1.08 -4.19 -2.81
N SER A 174 -0.41 -3.37 -3.61
CA SER A 174 0.87 -3.69 -4.23
C SER A 174 1.80 -2.47 -4.25
N ASP A 175 3.12 -2.69 -4.34
CA ASP A 175 4.11 -1.63 -4.27
C ASP A 175 5.28 -1.91 -5.21
N THR A 176 5.50 -1.01 -6.18
CA THR A 176 6.67 -1.00 -7.05
C THR A 176 7.50 0.27 -6.83
N GLY A 177 6.84 1.40 -6.59
CA GLY A 177 7.47 2.70 -6.32
C GLY A 177 6.78 3.43 -5.17
N GLY A 178 6.30 2.68 -4.15
CA GLY A 178 5.61 3.23 -2.99
C GLY A 178 4.10 3.02 -2.97
N SER A 179 3.55 2.17 -3.84
CA SER A 179 2.09 2.08 -4.03
C SER A 179 1.31 1.44 -2.86
N LEU A 180 1.98 0.96 -1.80
CA LEU A 180 1.41 0.70 -0.46
C LEU A 180 1.62 1.91 0.45
N ARG A 181 2.83 2.47 0.44
CA ARG A 181 3.30 3.50 1.38
C ARG A 181 2.76 4.89 1.06
N ASN A 182 2.75 5.29 -0.24
CA ASN A 182 2.24 6.59 -0.66
C ASN A 182 0.75 6.78 -0.33
N PRO A 183 -0.17 5.84 -0.70
CA PRO A 183 -1.57 5.99 -0.32
C PRO A 183 -1.77 5.85 1.20
N ALA A 184 -0.93 5.08 1.91
CA ALA A 184 -0.99 5.02 3.36
C ALA A 184 -0.70 6.40 3.98
N ALA A 185 0.34 7.10 3.50
CA ALA A 185 0.68 8.44 3.97
C ALA A 185 -0.44 9.46 3.71
N PHE A 186 -1.00 9.49 2.49
CA PHE A 186 -2.03 10.46 2.10
C PHE A 186 -3.36 10.26 2.82
N ASN A 187 -3.72 9.02 3.13
CA ASN A 187 -5.01 8.71 3.72
C ASN A 187 -4.95 8.49 5.26
N GLY A 188 -3.78 8.58 5.88
CA GLY A 188 -3.63 8.39 7.32
C GLY A 188 -3.93 6.95 7.76
N ILE A 189 -3.38 5.97 7.03
CA ILE A 189 -3.52 4.53 7.33
C ILE A 189 -2.15 3.84 7.26
N VAL A 190 -2.12 2.54 7.50
CA VAL A 190 -0.90 1.72 7.45
C VAL A 190 -0.78 1.01 6.11
N GLY A 191 0.40 1.09 5.49
CA GLY A 191 0.75 0.33 4.29
C GLY A 191 2.13 -0.30 4.43
N PHE A 192 2.20 -1.62 4.35
CA PHE A 192 3.43 -2.37 4.54
C PHE A 192 3.94 -2.97 3.24
N ARG A 193 5.15 -2.55 2.82
CA ARG A 193 5.93 -3.18 1.76
C ARG A 193 6.78 -4.30 2.35
N PRO A 194 6.45 -5.58 2.15
CA PRO A 194 7.27 -6.70 2.61
C PRO A 194 8.52 -6.88 1.73
N SER A 195 9.47 -7.65 2.23
CA SER A 195 10.59 -8.19 1.43
C SER A 195 10.04 -8.97 0.23
N ALA A 196 10.69 -8.82 -0.94
CA ALA A 196 10.28 -9.50 -2.16
C ALA A 196 10.28 -11.03 -1.96
N GLY A 197 9.21 -11.69 -2.40
CA GLY A 197 8.99 -13.12 -2.25
C GLY A 197 8.36 -13.55 -0.93
N LEU A 198 8.17 -12.66 0.06
CA LEU A 198 7.45 -12.99 1.30
C LEU A 198 5.95 -13.23 1.02
N VAL A 199 5.35 -12.37 0.22
CA VAL A 199 4.06 -12.63 -0.43
C VAL A 199 4.36 -13.01 -1.86
N SER A 200 4.14 -14.28 -2.21
CA SER A 200 4.41 -14.78 -3.56
C SER A 200 3.53 -14.09 -4.61
N SER A 201 4.11 -13.90 -5.81
CA SER A 201 3.45 -13.25 -6.95
C SER A 201 3.77 -14.04 -8.23
N GLU A 202 3.06 -15.13 -8.44
CA GLU A 202 3.30 -16.13 -9.50
C GLU A 202 3.02 -15.63 -10.92
N ARG A 203 2.39 -14.45 -11.06
CA ARG A 203 2.05 -13.87 -12.37
C ARG A 203 2.97 -12.74 -12.82
N ARG A 204 4.10 -12.53 -12.13
CA ARG A 204 5.11 -11.57 -12.59
C ARG A 204 5.77 -12.04 -13.88
N LEU A 205 5.71 -11.22 -14.93
CA LEU A 205 6.36 -11.53 -16.21
C LEU A 205 7.90 -11.52 -16.12
N LEU A 206 8.44 -10.56 -15.38
CA LEU A 206 9.86 -10.54 -15.02
C LEU A 206 10.03 -11.10 -13.60
N GLY A 207 9.85 -12.42 -13.45
CA GLY A 207 9.79 -13.09 -12.15
C GLY A 207 11.00 -12.87 -11.24
N TRP A 208 12.19 -12.69 -11.82
CA TRP A 208 13.45 -12.44 -11.08
C TRP A 208 13.63 -10.98 -10.64
N GLN A 209 12.76 -10.08 -11.06
CA GLN A 209 12.77 -8.68 -10.57
C GLN A 209 12.11 -8.55 -9.20
N ASN A 210 12.80 -7.84 -8.29
CA ASN A 210 12.37 -7.64 -6.90
C ASN A 210 11.61 -6.31 -6.66
N LEU A 211 11.34 -5.52 -7.71
CA LEU A 211 10.70 -4.22 -7.55
C LEU A 211 9.23 -4.35 -7.11
N PRO A 212 8.35 -5.08 -7.84
CA PRO A 212 6.95 -5.21 -7.46
C PRO A 212 6.78 -6.23 -6.33
N VAL A 213 5.98 -5.86 -5.33
CA VAL A 213 5.52 -6.74 -4.25
C VAL A 213 4.03 -6.55 -4.00
N LEU A 214 3.37 -7.58 -3.47
CA LEU A 214 2.04 -7.52 -2.88
C LEU A 214 2.18 -7.32 -1.37
N GLY A 215 1.22 -6.64 -0.74
CA GLY A 215 1.29 -6.42 0.70
C GLY A 215 -0.02 -5.93 1.32
N PRO A 216 -0.07 -5.94 2.66
CA PRO A 216 -1.26 -5.55 3.42
C PRO A 216 -1.36 -4.04 3.60
N MET A 217 -2.62 -3.57 3.64
CA MET A 217 -3.00 -2.25 4.10
C MET A 217 -4.08 -2.38 5.18
N ALA A 218 -4.00 -1.54 6.23
CA ALA A 218 -4.94 -1.57 7.35
C ALA A 218 -5.01 -0.22 8.05
N ARG A 219 -5.94 -0.07 9.00
CA ARG A 219 -6.06 1.15 9.82
C ARG A 219 -5.03 1.23 10.95
N ASN A 220 -4.42 0.10 11.32
CA ASN A 220 -3.41 -0.03 12.36
C ASN A 220 -2.39 -1.13 12.01
N VAL A 221 -1.26 -1.16 12.67
CA VAL A 221 -0.17 -2.11 12.40
C VAL A 221 -0.53 -3.56 12.76
N PRO A 222 -1.20 -3.86 13.89
CA PRO A 222 -1.61 -5.23 14.20
C PRO A 222 -2.55 -5.85 13.16
N ASP A 223 -3.48 -5.08 12.60
CA ASP A 223 -4.37 -5.55 11.52
C ASP A 223 -3.62 -5.78 10.21
N ALA A 224 -2.62 -4.93 9.89
CA ALA A 224 -1.74 -5.16 8.74
C ALA A 224 -0.92 -6.45 8.90
N ALA A 225 -0.43 -6.74 10.09
CA ALA A 225 0.28 -7.97 10.42
C ALA A 225 -0.64 -9.21 10.33
N LEU A 226 -1.90 -9.10 10.76
CA LEU A 226 -2.90 -10.15 10.61
C LEU A 226 -3.14 -10.48 9.12
N LEU A 227 -3.31 -9.46 8.28
CA LEU A 227 -3.49 -9.65 6.85
C LEU A 227 -2.23 -10.22 6.19
N LEU A 228 -1.03 -9.75 6.57
CA LEU A 228 0.23 -10.31 6.10
C LEU A 228 0.34 -11.80 6.44
N ALA A 229 -0.04 -12.21 7.66
CA ALA A 229 -0.04 -13.62 8.07
C ALA A 229 -0.90 -14.51 7.17
N ALA A 230 -1.99 -13.97 6.61
CA ALA A 230 -2.83 -14.68 5.66
C ALA A 230 -2.27 -14.64 4.22
N MET A 231 -1.55 -13.57 3.85
CA MET A 231 -1.00 -13.39 2.48
C MET A 231 0.35 -14.09 2.30
N ALA A 232 1.18 -14.13 3.35
CA ALA A 232 2.54 -14.68 3.28
C ALA A 232 2.52 -16.19 2.99
N GLY A 233 3.47 -16.62 2.18
CA GLY A 233 3.63 -18.03 1.86
C GLY A 233 4.44 -18.26 0.58
N ASP A 234 5.06 -19.43 0.51
CA ASP A 234 5.86 -19.85 -0.63
C ASP A 234 4.95 -20.31 -1.78
N ASP A 235 5.39 -20.04 -3.00
CA ASP A 235 4.78 -20.57 -4.22
C ASP A 235 5.91 -20.91 -5.21
N ALA A 236 6.02 -22.16 -5.60
CA ALA A 236 7.08 -22.64 -6.50
C ALA A 236 7.05 -21.97 -7.89
N ARG A 237 5.96 -21.29 -8.25
CA ARG A 237 5.83 -20.54 -9.51
C ARG A 237 6.42 -19.12 -9.43
N ASP A 238 6.73 -18.61 -8.21
CA ASP A 238 7.41 -17.33 -8.01
C ASP A 238 8.89 -17.58 -7.68
N PRO A 239 9.84 -17.24 -8.56
CA PRO A 239 11.26 -17.54 -8.36
C PRO A 239 11.88 -16.79 -7.18
N LEU A 240 11.21 -15.76 -6.62
CA LEU A 240 11.65 -15.05 -5.42
C LEU A 240 11.05 -15.61 -4.13
N SER A 241 10.09 -16.55 -4.24
CA SER A 241 9.36 -17.12 -3.11
C SER A 241 9.82 -18.55 -2.86
N TYR A 242 10.74 -18.73 -1.91
CA TYR A 242 11.23 -20.05 -1.52
C TYR A 242 11.69 -20.07 -0.06
N THR A 243 11.61 -21.23 0.58
CA THR A 243 12.15 -21.49 1.91
C THR A 243 13.27 -22.53 1.79
N LEU A 244 14.45 -22.22 2.31
CA LEU A 244 15.56 -23.17 2.37
C LEU A 244 15.33 -24.20 3.50
N PRO A 245 15.82 -25.45 3.35
CA PRO A 245 15.77 -26.44 4.42
C PRO A 245 16.33 -25.89 5.73
N GLY A 246 15.62 -26.08 6.83
CA GLY A 246 16.01 -25.59 8.16
C GLY A 246 15.63 -24.13 8.46
N GLN A 247 15.09 -23.41 7.50
CA GLN A 247 14.52 -22.07 7.76
C GLN A 247 13.05 -22.16 8.19
N PRO A 248 12.56 -21.18 9.00
CA PRO A 248 11.14 -21.10 9.31
C PRO A 248 10.31 -20.94 8.04
N VAL A 249 9.22 -21.69 7.94
CA VAL A 249 8.25 -21.54 6.84
C VAL A 249 7.60 -20.16 6.94
N ARG A 250 7.71 -19.36 5.89
CA ARG A 250 7.25 -17.95 5.85
C ARG A 250 5.75 -17.78 6.05
N GLY A 251 4.96 -18.82 5.79
CA GLY A 251 3.52 -18.85 5.99
C GLY A 251 3.06 -19.26 7.40
N VAL A 252 3.96 -19.30 8.39
CA VAL A 252 3.56 -19.58 9.78
C VAL A 252 2.97 -18.32 10.39
N ALA A 253 1.67 -18.35 10.65
CA ALA A 253 0.93 -17.19 11.20
C ALA A 253 1.57 -16.62 12.47
N ASP A 254 2.08 -17.49 13.35
CA ASP A 254 2.70 -17.11 14.62
C ASP A 254 3.97 -16.23 14.48
N MET A 255 4.53 -16.14 13.28
CA MET A 255 5.62 -15.19 12.99
C MET A 255 5.12 -13.73 12.93
N TRP A 256 3.85 -13.54 12.54
CA TRP A 256 3.30 -12.23 12.20
C TRP A 256 2.22 -11.77 13.17
N THR A 257 1.45 -12.68 13.76
CA THR A 257 0.33 -12.34 14.64
C THR A 257 0.14 -13.38 15.76
N PRO A 258 0.04 -12.95 17.04
CA PRO A 258 0.21 -11.56 17.52
C PRO A 258 1.67 -11.07 17.41
N LEU A 259 1.84 -9.76 17.17
CA LEU A 259 3.18 -9.16 17.14
C LEU A 259 3.83 -9.25 18.52
N ARG A 260 5.07 -9.74 18.58
CA ARG A 260 5.84 -9.78 19.81
C ARG A 260 6.29 -8.37 20.20
N PRO A 261 6.19 -7.97 21.47
CA PRO A 261 6.70 -6.67 21.94
C PRO A 261 8.17 -6.46 21.59
N ILE A 262 8.57 -5.20 21.47
CA ILE A 262 9.96 -4.79 21.27
C ILE A 262 10.26 -3.59 22.18
N ASP A 263 11.47 -3.57 22.71
CA ASP A 263 11.99 -2.42 23.47
C ASP A 263 12.64 -1.43 22.48
N LEU A 264 11.97 -0.31 22.23
CA LEU A 264 12.48 0.75 21.37
C LEU A 264 13.75 1.40 21.93
N SER A 265 13.90 1.46 23.25
CA SER A 265 15.05 2.10 23.91
C SER A 265 16.37 1.39 23.67
N SER A 266 16.35 0.21 23.05
CA SER A 266 17.55 -0.52 22.64
C SER A 266 17.99 -0.24 21.20
N LEU A 267 17.16 0.45 20.39
CA LEU A 267 17.35 0.61 18.95
C LEU A 267 18.00 1.95 18.59
N ARG A 268 18.85 1.91 17.57
CA ARG A 268 19.53 3.05 16.95
C ARG A 268 18.92 3.35 15.59
N VAL A 269 18.41 4.55 15.43
CA VAL A 269 17.64 4.95 14.26
C VAL A 269 18.35 6.05 13.49
N ALA A 270 18.51 5.89 12.20
CA ALA A 270 18.92 6.93 11.28
C ALA A 270 17.69 7.69 10.77
N ALA A 271 17.70 9.02 10.82
CA ALA A 271 16.66 9.88 10.30
C ALA A 271 17.16 10.62 9.06
N THR A 272 16.43 10.58 7.97
CA THR A 272 16.75 11.32 6.74
C THR A 272 15.49 11.91 6.11
N GLU A 273 15.57 13.18 5.73
CA GLU A 273 14.42 13.91 5.18
C GLU A 273 14.16 13.60 3.71
N ASP A 274 15.22 13.24 2.96
CA ASP A 274 15.18 13.22 1.49
C ASP A 274 16.14 12.23 0.84
N PHE A 275 16.80 11.36 1.62
CA PHE A 275 17.85 10.46 1.14
C PHE A 275 19.01 11.17 0.39
N GLY A 276 19.14 12.49 0.58
CA GLY A 276 20.15 13.32 -0.07
C GLY A 276 19.90 13.61 -1.57
N ILE A 277 18.83 13.10 -2.16
CA ILE A 277 18.53 13.25 -3.59
C ILE A 277 17.07 13.60 -3.92
N ALA A 278 16.12 13.35 -3.03
CA ALA A 278 14.70 13.55 -3.30
C ALA A 278 14.29 15.03 -3.13
N LEU A 279 13.42 15.49 -4.04
CA LEU A 279 12.73 16.77 -3.86
C LEU A 279 11.59 16.57 -2.86
N VAL A 280 11.71 17.14 -1.67
CA VAL A 280 10.71 17.04 -0.59
C VAL A 280 10.18 18.41 -0.25
N GLU A 281 8.85 18.55 -0.21
CA GLU A 281 8.14 19.78 0.14
C GLU A 281 8.46 20.24 1.56
N ASN A 282 8.68 21.53 1.78
CA ASN A 282 9.04 22.10 3.09
C ASN A 282 8.02 21.75 4.17
N THR A 283 6.72 21.77 3.85
CA THR A 283 5.65 21.33 4.77
C THR A 283 5.86 19.89 5.27
N VAL A 284 6.33 18.99 4.41
CA VAL A 284 6.62 17.59 4.76
C VAL A 284 7.89 17.48 5.60
N ARG A 285 8.95 18.25 5.26
CA ARG A 285 10.19 18.32 6.04
C ARG A 285 9.94 18.83 7.47
N GLU A 286 9.18 19.90 7.62
CA GLU A 286 8.82 20.46 8.92
C GLU A 286 8.03 19.46 9.77
N ALA A 287 7.02 18.81 9.16
CA ALA A 287 6.27 17.74 9.81
C ALA A 287 7.20 16.60 10.26
N PHE A 288 8.10 16.15 9.40
CA PHE A 288 9.05 15.08 9.72
C PHE A 288 9.96 15.45 10.90
N ARG A 289 10.60 16.63 10.88
CA ARG A 289 11.47 17.10 11.98
C ARG A 289 10.74 17.12 13.32
N ALA A 290 9.52 17.63 13.34
CA ALA A 290 8.69 17.65 14.55
C ALA A 290 8.41 16.22 15.07
N ARG A 291 8.10 15.25 14.18
CA ARG A 291 7.84 13.86 14.56
C ARG A 291 9.11 13.16 15.04
N VAL A 292 10.25 13.37 14.40
CA VAL A 292 11.55 12.85 14.87
C VAL A 292 11.85 13.36 16.27
N ALA A 293 11.66 14.65 16.52
CA ALA A 293 11.86 15.22 17.86
C ALA A 293 10.96 14.55 18.92
N SER A 294 9.67 14.33 18.60
CA SER A 294 8.72 13.67 19.49
C SER A 294 9.04 12.19 19.73
N LEU A 295 9.62 11.48 18.75
CA LEU A 295 9.97 10.07 18.86
C LEU A 295 11.35 9.84 19.53
N THR A 296 12.25 10.83 19.51
CA THR A 296 13.62 10.68 20.04
C THR A 296 13.68 10.10 21.46
N PRO A 297 12.81 10.48 22.41
CA PRO A 297 12.86 9.91 23.77
C PRO A 297 12.51 8.41 23.86
N LEU A 298 11.91 7.84 22.81
CA LEU A 298 11.52 6.42 22.80
C LEU A 298 12.67 5.49 22.43
N PHE A 299 13.73 5.99 21.76
CA PHE A 299 14.81 5.21 21.20
C PHE A 299 16.13 5.39 21.96
N ALA A 300 17.06 4.44 21.83
CA ALA A 300 18.42 4.62 22.32
C ALA A 300 19.08 5.85 21.67
N ARG A 301 18.78 6.04 20.37
CA ARG A 301 19.31 7.14 19.57
C ARG A 301 18.48 7.33 18.31
N ILE A 302 18.13 8.57 17.98
CA ILE A 302 17.76 8.97 16.61
C ILE A 302 18.78 10.03 16.19
N GLU A 303 19.50 9.79 15.11
CA GLU A 303 20.51 10.70 14.57
C GLU A 303 20.23 10.98 13.09
N GLU A 304 20.55 12.21 12.64
CA GLU A 304 20.55 12.54 11.22
C GLU A 304 21.66 11.74 10.52
N ALA A 305 21.26 10.81 9.67
CA ALA A 305 22.17 10.01 8.87
C ALA A 305 21.46 9.50 7.61
N THR A 306 22.16 9.56 6.49
CA THR A 306 21.61 9.22 5.16
C THR A 306 22.51 8.18 4.50
N PRO A 307 21.97 7.03 4.04
CA PRO A 307 22.73 6.11 3.21
C PRO A 307 23.03 6.76 1.85
N ASP A 308 24.15 6.42 1.24
CA ASP A 308 24.49 6.91 -0.11
C ASP A 308 23.50 6.34 -1.14
N CYS A 309 22.72 7.22 -1.76
CA CYS A 309 21.68 6.92 -2.73
C CYS A 309 22.06 7.31 -4.17
N ALA A 310 23.34 7.59 -4.46
CA ALA A 310 23.80 7.95 -5.79
C ALA A 310 23.41 6.90 -6.85
N GLY A 311 22.85 7.36 -7.98
CA GLY A 311 22.42 6.52 -9.09
C GLY A 311 21.05 5.84 -8.90
N ALA A 312 20.33 6.09 -7.80
CA ALA A 312 19.02 5.49 -7.54
C ALA A 312 17.97 5.92 -8.57
N ASP A 313 17.94 7.19 -8.94
CA ASP A 313 16.98 7.72 -9.93
C ASP A 313 17.16 6.99 -11.27
N GLU A 314 18.38 6.96 -11.81
CA GLU A 314 18.71 6.31 -13.09
C GLU A 314 18.39 4.80 -13.04
N ALA A 315 18.76 4.13 -11.95
CA ALA A 315 18.44 2.71 -11.78
C ALA A 315 16.93 2.46 -11.80
N PHE A 316 16.14 3.30 -11.11
CA PHE A 316 14.69 3.14 -11.08
C PHE A 316 14.04 3.44 -12.43
N GLU A 317 14.47 4.50 -13.13
CA GLU A 317 14.01 4.84 -14.48
C GLU A 317 14.16 3.64 -15.43
N ILE A 318 15.36 3.07 -15.52
CA ILE A 318 15.66 1.94 -16.42
C ILE A 318 14.88 0.69 -16.02
N LEU A 319 15.04 0.23 -14.79
CA LEU A 319 14.48 -1.06 -14.34
C LEU A 319 12.94 -1.05 -14.31
N ARG A 320 12.36 0.10 -13.99
CA ARG A 320 10.90 0.29 -14.04
C ARG A 320 10.39 0.24 -15.48
N ALA A 321 11.03 0.94 -16.40
CA ALA A 321 10.63 0.96 -17.80
C ALA A 321 10.66 -0.44 -18.43
N LEU A 322 11.62 -1.29 -18.07
CA LEU A 322 11.66 -2.69 -18.51
C LEU A 322 10.43 -3.49 -18.12
N ASN A 323 9.90 -3.29 -16.89
CA ASN A 323 8.66 -3.94 -16.48
C ASN A 323 7.49 -3.51 -17.38
N PHE A 324 7.43 -2.23 -17.75
CA PHE A 324 6.39 -1.72 -18.65
C PHE A 324 6.52 -2.27 -20.07
N VAL A 325 7.74 -2.38 -20.61
CA VAL A 325 7.97 -3.03 -21.90
C VAL A 325 7.49 -4.48 -21.86
N ALA A 326 7.92 -5.25 -20.87
CA ALA A 326 7.54 -6.66 -20.75
C ALA A 326 6.01 -6.84 -20.65
N ALA A 327 5.32 -5.98 -19.90
CA ALA A 327 3.90 -6.15 -19.62
C ALA A 327 2.98 -5.50 -20.67
N HIS A 328 3.42 -4.42 -21.32
CA HIS A 328 2.52 -3.54 -22.05
C HIS A 328 2.95 -3.18 -23.49
N ALA A 329 4.16 -3.49 -23.95
CA ALA A 329 4.62 -3.11 -25.29
C ALA A 329 3.67 -3.60 -26.38
N LYS A 330 3.19 -4.85 -26.28
CA LYS A 330 2.23 -5.40 -27.23
C LYS A 330 0.89 -4.63 -27.22
N LYS A 331 0.35 -4.32 -26.03
CA LYS A 331 -0.90 -3.57 -25.90
C LYS A 331 -0.79 -2.16 -26.49
N VAL A 332 0.34 -1.48 -26.22
CA VAL A 332 0.61 -0.14 -26.78
C VAL A 332 0.77 -0.18 -28.31
N ALA A 333 1.37 -1.23 -28.87
CA ALA A 333 1.52 -1.37 -30.31
C ALA A 333 0.20 -1.69 -31.02
N GLU A 334 -0.67 -2.52 -30.42
CA GLU A 334 -1.90 -3.01 -31.06
C GLU A 334 -3.10 -2.10 -30.82
N THR A 335 -3.20 -1.44 -29.64
CA THR A 335 -4.37 -0.65 -29.21
C THR A 335 -3.96 0.60 -28.43
N PRO A 336 -3.10 1.49 -29.00
CA PRO A 336 -2.55 2.65 -28.28
C PRO A 336 -3.63 3.62 -27.77
N GLU A 337 -4.77 3.70 -28.44
CA GLU A 337 -5.89 4.58 -28.06
C GLU A 337 -6.63 4.11 -26.79
N LEU A 338 -6.51 2.83 -26.44
CA LEU A 338 -7.11 2.26 -25.23
C LEU A 338 -6.13 2.20 -24.05
N VAL A 339 -4.90 2.64 -24.23
CA VAL A 339 -3.84 2.62 -23.22
C VAL A 339 -3.51 4.06 -22.77
N GLY A 340 -3.52 4.30 -21.49
CA GLY A 340 -3.30 5.63 -20.89
C GLY A 340 -1.90 6.21 -21.10
N PRO A 341 -1.75 7.53 -20.96
CA PRO A 341 -0.52 8.25 -21.30
C PRO A 341 0.72 7.81 -20.50
N ASN A 342 0.55 7.53 -19.21
CA ASN A 342 1.67 7.06 -18.36
C ASN A 342 2.21 5.72 -18.85
N VAL A 343 1.35 4.78 -19.22
CA VAL A 343 1.76 3.46 -19.71
C VAL A 343 2.49 3.59 -21.03
N ARG A 344 1.93 4.37 -21.97
CA ARG A 344 2.58 4.63 -23.28
C ARG A 344 3.96 5.27 -23.12
N ALA A 345 4.08 6.29 -22.26
CA ALA A 345 5.35 6.98 -22.01
C ALA A 345 6.43 6.02 -21.46
N ASN A 346 6.05 5.15 -20.50
CA ASN A 346 6.98 4.16 -19.96
C ASN A 346 7.43 3.10 -20.97
N VAL A 347 6.52 2.64 -21.80
CA VAL A 347 6.88 1.69 -22.88
C VAL A 347 7.81 2.37 -23.88
N ALA A 348 7.51 3.60 -24.30
CA ALA A 348 8.35 4.36 -25.22
C ALA A 348 9.75 4.59 -24.63
N GLU A 349 9.85 4.99 -23.37
CA GLU A 349 11.11 5.14 -22.64
C GLU A 349 11.90 3.83 -22.63
N GLY A 350 11.27 2.73 -22.21
CA GLY A 350 11.94 1.44 -22.08
C GLY A 350 12.42 0.84 -23.43
N LEU A 351 11.66 1.08 -24.52
CA LEU A 351 12.09 0.69 -25.88
C LEU A 351 13.28 1.52 -26.39
N GLY A 352 13.52 2.69 -25.81
CA GLY A 352 14.67 3.53 -26.12
C GLY A 352 15.99 3.08 -25.48
N TYR A 353 15.93 2.25 -24.44
CA TYR A 353 17.14 1.78 -23.75
C TYR A 353 17.87 0.69 -24.55
N SER A 354 19.20 0.83 -24.63
CA SER A 354 20.09 -0.20 -25.17
C SER A 354 20.34 -1.32 -24.14
N ALA A 355 20.94 -2.43 -24.59
CA ALA A 355 21.39 -3.49 -23.68
C ALA A 355 22.44 -2.97 -22.67
N ALA A 356 23.23 -1.97 -23.04
CA ALA A 356 24.21 -1.35 -22.15
C ALA A 356 23.51 -0.54 -21.04
N ASP A 357 22.44 0.18 -21.36
CA ASP A 357 21.65 0.92 -20.36
C ASP A 357 20.99 -0.04 -19.36
N VAL A 358 20.44 -1.15 -19.86
CA VAL A 358 19.84 -2.18 -19.01
C VAL A 358 20.87 -2.78 -18.04
N ALA A 359 22.07 -3.12 -18.54
CA ALA A 359 23.18 -3.61 -17.71
C ALA A 359 23.57 -2.55 -16.65
N ARG A 360 23.66 -1.28 -17.06
CA ARG A 360 23.97 -0.16 -16.17
C ARG A 360 22.92 -0.04 -15.05
N GLY A 361 21.62 -0.11 -15.35
CA GLY A 361 20.57 -0.08 -14.35
C GLY A 361 20.73 -1.18 -13.27
N GLY A 362 21.06 -2.41 -13.70
CA GLY A 362 21.36 -3.52 -12.79
C GLY A 362 22.62 -3.32 -11.93
N ILE A 363 23.68 -2.73 -12.52
CA ILE A 363 24.91 -2.40 -11.79
C ILE A 363 24.61 -1.34 -10.72
N LEU A 364 23.92 -0.26 -11.07
CA LEU A 364 23.56 0.81 -10.14
C LEU A 364 22.69 0.29 -8.99
N GLN A 365 21.71 -0.58 -9.28
CA GLN A 365 20.90 -1.22 -8.25
C GLN A 365 21.74 -2.05 -7.28
N THR A 366 22.70 -2.83 -7.81
CA THR A 366 23.60 -3.67 -6.99
C THR A 366 24.50 -2.80 -6.11
N GLN A 367 25.08 -1.75 -6.68
CA GLN A 367 25.93 -0.82 -5.92
C GLN A 367 25.16 -0.10 -4.82
N LEU A 368 23.94 0.36 -5.12
CA LEU A 368 23.04 0.97 -4.13
C LEU A 368 22.75 -0.01 -2.97
N TYR A 369 22.42 -1.27 -3.30
CA TYR A 369 22.18 -2.31 -2.31
C TYR A 369 23.40 -2.52 -1.39
N LEU A 370 24.60 -2.61 -1.94
CA LEU A 370 25.84 -2.83 -1.16
C LEU A 370 26.10 -1.67 -0.20
N ARG A 371 25.98 -0.41 -0.66
CA ARG A 371 26.14 0.77 0.19
C ARG A 371 25.11 0.78 1.35
N TRP A 372 23.89 0.33 1.09
CA TRP A 372 22.86 0.23 2.14
C TRP A 372 23.18 -0.88 3.15
N GLN A 373 23.75 -2.03 2.70
CA GLN A 373 24.23 -3.06 3.63
C GLN A 373 25.34 -2.53 4.56
N GLU A 374 26.29 -1.78 4.03
CA GLU A 374 27.35 -1.12 4.80
C GLU A 374 26.75 -0.12 5.80
N PHE A 375 25.76 0.67 5.39
CA PHE A 375 25.08 1.63 6.28
C PHE A 375 24.38 0.94 7.45
N PHE A 376 23.68 -0.16 7.24
CA PHE A 376 23.08 -0.94 8.34
C PHE A 376 24.16 -1.62 9.19
N ALA A 377 25.21 -2.18 8.60
CA ALA A 377 26.31 -2.82 9.31
C ALA A 377 27.11 -1.83 10.19
N ALA A 378 27.14 -0.55 9.85
CA ALA A 378 27.74 0.51 10.67
C ALA A 378 26.99 0.78 11.98
N GLY A 379 25.88 0.08 12.22
CA GLY A 379 25.19 0.06 13.52
C GLY A 379 23.88 0.85 13.55
N ASN A 380 23.27 1.06 12.41
CA ASN A 380 21.88 1.55 12.33
C ASN A 380 20.92 0.35 12.28
N ASP A 381 19.96 0.31 13.19
CA ASP A 381 18.97 -0.78 13.25
C ASP A 381 17.79 -0.50 12.32
N LEU A 382 17.48 0.78 12.09
CA LEU A 382 16.35 1.26 11.26
C LEU A 382 16.70 2.59 10.60
N ILE A 383 15.95 2.90 9.52
CA ILE A 383 15.90 4.24 8.93
C ILE A 383 14.46 4.76 9.06
N VAL A 384 14.29 6.03 9.45
CA VAL A 384 13.01 6.74 9.40
C VAL A 384 13.07 7.90 8.44
N THR A 385 11.98 8.09 7.67
CA THR A 385 11.88 9.14 6.65
C THR A 385 10.41 9.57 6.48
N PRO A 386 10.13 10.70 5.81
CA PRO A 386 8.81 10.92 5.25
C PRO A 386 8.46 9.77 4.29
N ALA A 387 7.21 9.30 4.30
CA ALA A 387 6.81 8.21 3.41
C ALA A 387 6.64 8.67 1.95
N ILE A 388 6.41 9.97 1.74
CA ILE A 388 6.20 10.59 0.43
C ILE A 388 6.75 12.03 0.45
N THR A 389 7.04 12.59 -0.71
CA THR A 389 7.71 13.89 -0.83
C THR A 389 6.81 15.11 -0.69
N ILE A 390 5.50 14.97 -0.82
CA ILE A 390 4.53 16.09 -0.84
C ILE A 390 3.31 15.80 0.01
N SER A 391 2.62 16.86 0.41
CA SER A 391 1.24 16.80 0.94
C SER A 391 0.24 16.52 -0.19
N PRO A 392 -0.94 15.92 0.09
CA PRO A 392 -1.97 15.65 -0.91
C PRO A 392 -2.33 16.87 -1.75
N ARG A 393 -2.29 16.74 -3.09
CA ARG A 393 -2.65 17.75 -4.10
C ARG A 393 -4.01 17.45 -4.72
N PRO A 394 -4.59 18.39 -5.50
CA PRO A 394 -5.81 18.10 -6.25
C PRO A 394 -5.67 16.81 -7.09
N TRP A 395 -6.65 15.94 -7.05
CA TRP A 395 -6.63 14.70 -7.86
C TRP A 395 -6.70 14.97 -9.38
N SER A 396 -7.12 16.18 -9.80
CA SER A 396 -7.08 16.61 -11.19
C SER A 396 -5.65 16.78 -11.74
N GLU A 397 -4.67 17.05 -10.86
CA GLU A 397 -3.25 17.07 -11.22
C GLU A 397 -2.73 15.63 -11.28
N LEU A 398 -2.35 15.15 -12.45
CA LEU A 398 -1.86 13.78 -12.64
C LEU A 398 -0.60 13.50 -11.79
N PHE A 399 0.29 14.48 -11.72
CA PHE A 399 1.49 14.51 -10.86
C PHE A 399 1.95 15.97 -10.67
N PRO A 400 2.72 16.30 -9.62
CA PRO A 400 3.24 17.65 -9.42
C PRO A 400 4.25 18.01 -10.51
N ALA A 401 4.04 19.09 -11.22
CA ALA A 401 5.00 19.63 -12.19
C ALA A 401 6.25 20.20 -11.50
N GLU A 402 6.08 20.68 -10.26
CA GLU A 402 7.14 21.22 -9.42
C GLU A 402 6.88 20.98 -7.95
N ILE A 403 7.94 20.96 -7.14
CA ILE A 403 7.92 20.88 -5.68
C ILE A 403 8.77 22.05 -5.16
N ASP A 404 8.13 23.00 -4.44
CA ASP A 404 8.76 24.23 -3.92
C ASP A 404 9.61 24.97 -4.97
N GLY A 405 9.06 25.14 -6.19
CA GLY A 405 9.71 25.84 -7.30
C GLY A 405 10.76 25.03 -8.07
N GLN A 406 11.03 23.77 -7.67
CA GLN A 406 11.92 22.86 -8.39
C GLN A 406 11.11 21.94 -9.30
N LYS A 407 11.39 21.94 -10.60
CA LYS A 407 10.68 21.10 -11.58
C LYS A 407 10.94 19.62 -11.34
N THR A 408 9.88 18.82 -11.41
CA THR A 408 9.98 17.36 -11.46
C THR A 408 10.43 16.91 -12.86
N ARG A 409 11.27 15.88 -12.94
CA ARG A 409 11.81 15.36 -14.23
C ARG A 409 10.84 14.41 -14.92
N THR A 410 10.12 13.60 -14.13
CA THR A 410 9.20 12.55 -14.60
C THR A 410 7.96 12.53 -13.72
N TYR A 411 6.90 11.87 -14.17
CA TYR A 411 5.68 11.71 -13.40
C TYR A 411 5.85 10.83 -12.14
N PHE A 412 6.99 10.21 -11.94
CA PHE A 412 7.32 9.42 -10.74
C PHE A 412 8.45 9.99 -9.90
N HIS A 413 9.12 11.07 -10.32
CA HIS A 413 10.25 11.67 -9.58
C HIS A 413 9.87 12.06 -8.15
N TRP A 414 8.64 12.49 -7.92
CA TRP A 414 8.11 12.80 -6.59
C TRP A 414 7.86 11.57 -5.70
N LEU A 415 8.17 10.36 -6.16
CA LEU A 415 8.07 9.11 -5.40
C LEU A 415 9.43 8.65 -4.86
N ALA A 416 10.46 9.49 -4.91
CA ALA A 416 11.84 9.11 -4.59
C ALA A 416 11.98 8.49 -3.20
N MET A 417 11.30 9.01 -2.18
CA MET A 417 11.33 8.44 -0.82
C MET A 417 10.93 6.96 -0.77
N ALA A 418 10.10 6.53 -1.71
CA ALA A 418 9.61 5.17 -1.77
C ALA A 418 10.42 4.29 -2.74
N TYR A 419 10.73 4.76 -3.97
CA TYR A 419 11.41 3.90 -4.94
C TYR A 419 12.87 3.63 -4.60
N ILE A 420 13.55 4.51 -3.88
CA ILE A 420 14.90 4.27 -3.36
C ILE A 420 14.91 3.00 -2.49
N VAL A 421 13.96 2.91 -1.56
CA VAL A 421 13.77 1.71 -0.71
C VAL A 421 13.38 0.48 -1.52
N THR A 422 12.54 0.67 -2.57
CA THR A 422 12.16 -0.41 -3.49
C THR A 422 13.38 -1.02 -4.18
N LEU A 423 14.30 -0.20 -4.70
CA LEU A 423 15.52 -0.64 -5.40
C LEU A 423 16.39 -1.53 -4.52
N THR A 424 16.54 -1.19 -3.24
CA THR A 424 17.35 -1.94 -2.30
C THR A 424 16.68 -3.21 -1.78
N GLY A 425 15.36 -3.36 -2.01
CA GLY A 425 14.57 -4.51 -1.60
C GLY A 425 14.40 -4.68 -0.09
N HIS A 426 14.57 -3.61 0.67
CA HIS A 426 14.34 -3.60 2.12
C HIS A 426 12.83 -3.55 2.43
N PRO A 427 12.37 -4.20 3.50
CA PRO A 427 11.00 -4.05 3.98
C PRO A 427 10.80 -2.64 4.54
N ALA A 428 9.62 -2.07 4.29
CA ALA A 428 9.27 -0.75 4.78
C ALA A 428 7.77 -0.62 5.06
N ILE A 429 7.43 0.18 6.05
CA ILE A 429 6.06 0.48 6.42
C ILE A 429 5.85 1.99 6.44
N SER A 430 4.70 2.46 5.98
CA SER A 430 4.20 3.80 6.28
C SER A 430 3.16 3.69 7.38
N ILE A 431 3.35 4.45 8.45
CA ILE A 431 2.36 4.61 9.53
C ILE A 431 1.90 6.05 9.60
N PRO A 432 0.63 6.31 9.94
CA PRO A 432 0.14 7.67 10.15
C PRO A 432 0.72 8.24 11.44
N LEU A 433 1.19 9.49 11.38
CA LEU A 433 1.75 10.18 12.53
C LEU A 433 1.30 11.65 12.56
N GLY A 434 0.02 11.86 12.87
CA GLY A 434 -0.61 13.17 12.93
C GLY A 434 -0.85 13.79 11.55
N ARG A 435 -0.91 15.13 11.52
CA ARG A 435 -1.20 15.94 10.34
C ARG A 435 -0.04 16.88 10.03
N ASP A 436 0.13 17.24 8.77
CA ASP A 436 1.02 18.31 8.34
C ASP A 436 0.39 19.72 8.55
N ALA A 437 1.12 20.78 8.23
CA ALA A 437 0.65 22.15 8.39
C ALA A 437 -0.53 22.52 7.44
N LYS A 438 -0.80 21.70 6.41
CA LYS A 438 -1.96 21.85 5.52
C LYS A 438 -3.19 21.09 6.07
N GLY A 439 -3.09 20.48 7.25
CA GLY A 439 -4.16 19.69 7.88
C GLY A 439 -4.35 18.31 7.29
N MET A 440 -3.48 17.87 6.36
CA MET A 440 -3.55 16.55 5.73
C MET A 440 -2.73 15.53 6.53
N PRO A 441 -3.06 14.23 6.45
CA PRO A 441 -2.30 13.20 7.16
C PRO A 441 -0.82 13.23 6.78
N PHE A 442 0.05 13.01 7.77
CA PHE A 442 1.47 12.80 7.59
C PHE A 442 1.79 11.31 7.80
N GLY A 443 2.55 10.73 6.87
CA GLY A 443 3.03 9.34 6.96
C GLY A 443 4.53 9.29 7.28
N LEU A 444 4.88 8.58 8.36
CA LEU A 444 6.27 8.21 8.66
C LEU A 444 6.60 6.88 7.99
N GLN A 445 7.67 6.83 7.20
CA GLN A 445 8.22 5.59 6.68
C GLN A 445 9.28 5.04 7.64
N ILE A 446 9.17 3.75 7.98
CA ILE A 446 10.16 3.01 8.76
C ILE A 446 10.72 1.92 7.85
N VAL A 447 12.04 1.91 7.66
CA VAL A 447 12.75 0.95 6.81
C VAL A 447 13.65 0.08 7.68
N GLY A 448 13.54 -1.23 7.53
CA GLY A 448 14.36 -2.20 8.24
C GLY A 448 15.50 -2.76 7.40
N PRO A 449 16.43 -3.50 8.00
CA PRO A 449 17.45 -4.26 7.28
C PRO A 449 16.79 -5.31 6.36
N ARG A 450 17.52 -5.81 5.38
CA ARG A 450 17.04 -6.82 4.44
C ARG A 450 16.51 -8.05 5.19
N GLY A 451 15.25 -8.45 4.93
CA GLY A 451 14.59 -9.55 5.64
C GLY A 451 14.11 -9.20 7.05
N GLY A 452 14.21 -7.94 7.46
CA GLY A 452 13.78 -7.43 8.77
C GLY A 452 12.28 -7.14 8.87
N ASP A 453 11.43 -7.82 8.12
CA ASP A 453 9.99 -7.59 8.07
C ASP A 453 9.33 -7.60 9.46
N ALA A 454 9.66 -8.59 10.30
CA ALA A 454 9.14 -8.70 11.65
C ALA A 454 9.64 -7.55 12.56
N LEU A 455 10.89 -7.10 12.40
CA LEU A 455 11.42 -5.95 13.12
C LEU A 455 10.63 -4.69 12.78
N VAL A 456 10.43 -4.41 11.49
CA VAL A 456 9.69 -3.23 11.00
C VAL A 456 8.28 -3.21 11.56
N LEU A 457 7.55 -4.32 11.50
CA LEU A 457 6.19 -4.41 12.03
C LEU A 457 6.13 -4.21 13.55
N ARG A 458 7.06 -4.82 14.30
CA ARG A 458 7.10 -4.71 15.76
C ARG A 458 7.43 -3.28 16.22
N VAL A 459 8.38 -2.63 15.55
CA VAL A 459 8.74 -1.24 15.84
C VAL A 459 7.59 -0.30 15.49
N ALA A 460 6.97 -0.48 14.33
CA ALA A 460 5.82 0.31 13.92
C ALA A 460 4.64 0.19 14.90
N ALA A 461 4.34 -1.03 15.37
CA ALA A 461 3.30 -1.26 16.38
C ALA A 461 3.64 -0.63 17.74
N ALA A 462 4.91 -0.66 18.14
CA ALA A 462 5.35 -0.04 19.39
C ALA A 462 5.26 1.50 19.33
N ILE A 463 5.64 2.11 18.18
CA ILE A 463 5.46 3.56 17.97
C ILE A 463 3.95 3.90 17.99
N GLU A 464 3.12 3.18 17.22
CA GLU A 464 1.67 3.40 17.16
C GLU A 464 1.04 3.37 18.56
N ALA A 465 1.43 2.39 19.38
CA ALA A 465 0.97 2.28 20.77
C ALA A 465 1.46 3.42 21.66
N ALA A 466 2.72 3.85 21.50
CA ALA A 466 3.30 4.94 22.29
C ALA A 466 2.63 6.29 22.03
N VAL A 467 2.17 6.54 20.80
CA VAL A 467 1.57 7.82 20.40
C VAL A 467 0.03 7.80 20.42
N ALA A 468 -0.61 6.68 20.73
CA ALA A 468 -2.07 6.53 20.63
C ALA A 468 -2.87 7.53 21.49
N GLY A 469 -2.30 7.98 22.60
CA GLY A 469 -2.89 9.00 23.49
C GLY A 469 -2.53 10.44 23.16
N ASP A 470 -1.68 10.68 22.19
CA ASP A 470 -1.23 12.02 21.79
C ASP A 470 -2.11 12.55 20.65
N ALA A 471 -2.84 13.64 20.90
CA ALA A 471 -3.79 14.20 19.94
C ALA A 471 -3.12 14.76 18.66
N GLU A 472 -1.83 15.13 18.72
CA GLU A 472 -1.09 15.64 17.57
C GLU A 472 -0.44 14.54 16.73
N LEU A 473 -0.11 13.41 17.38
CA LEU A 473 0.61 12.30 16.75
C LEU A 473 -0.31 11.11 16.40
N ALA A 474 -1.45 10.98 17.04
CA ALA A 474 -2.40 9.89 16.78
C ALA A 474 -2.87 9.89 15.32
N ARG A 475 -3.30 8.72 14.86
CA ARG A 475 -3.83 8.54 13.51
C ARG A 475 -4.97 9.53 13.22
N PRO A 476 -4.86 10.34 12.16
CA PRO A 476 -5.96 11.20 11.73
C PRO A 476 -7.17 10.38 11.27
N VAL A 477 -8.36 10.79 11.70
CA VAL A 477 -9.63 10.19 11.26
C VAL A 477 -10.38 11.23 10.44
N PRO A 478 -10.93 10.90 9.25
CA PRO A 478 -11.76 11.80 8.48
C PRO A 478 -13.13 12.00 9.13
N ASP A 479 -13.76 13.13 8.85
CA ASP A 479 -15.15 13.39 9.26
C ASP A 479 -16.13 12.59 8.38
N ILE A 480 -16.54 11.42 8.87
CA ILE A 480 -17.45 10.52 8.15
C ILE A 480 -18.83 11.15 7.92
N ALA A 481 -19.31 11.97 8.86
CA ALA A 481 -20.62 12.61 8.73
C ALA A 481 -20.60 13.72 7.67
N ALA A 482 -19.52 14.48 7.58
CA ALA A 482 -19.31 15.45 6.50
C ALA A 482 -19.14 14.75 5.16
N LEU A 483 -18.37 13.65 5.11
CA LEU A 483 -18.12 12.89 3.91
C LEU A 483 -19.41 12.28 3.32
N ALA A 484 -20.31 11.76 4.18
CA ALA A 484 -21.62 11.23 3.78
C ALA A 484 -22.56 12.29 3.17
N LYS A 485 -22.29 13.58 3.41
CA LYS A 485 -23.07 14.71 2.86
C LYS A 485 -22.37 15.41 1.70
N ALA A 486 -21.13 15.03 1.41
CA ALA A 486 -20.36 15.64 0.33
C ALA A 486 -20.96 15.26 -1.06
N PRO A 487 -20.87 16.14 -2.04
CA PRO A 487 -21.35 15.84 -3.38
C PRO A 487 -20.57 14.65 -3.97
N PRO A 488 -21.21 13.85 -4.85
CA PRO A 488 -20.50 12.76 -5.54
C PRO A 488 -19.30 13.30 -6.32
N ILE A 489 -18.14 12.67 -6.15
CA ILE A 489 -16.91 13.05 -6.86
C ILE A 489 -17.08 12.93 -8.38
N SER A 490 -17.97 12.03 -8.85
CA SER A 490 -18.31 11.87 -10.27
C SER A 490 -18.97 13.11 -10.89
N SER A 491 -19.49 14.03 -10.08
CA SER A 491 -20.03 15.32 -10.57
C SER A 491 -18.97 16.38 -10.82
N MET A 492 -17.71 16.13 -10.42
CA MET A 492 -16.62 17.10 -10.59
C MET A 492 -16.04 17.05 -12.01
N PRO A 493 -15.66 18.22 -12.59
CA PRO A 493 -15.04 18.26 -13.92
C PRO A 493 -13.78 17.41 -14.00
N GLY A 494 -13.58 16.74 -15.14
CA GLY A 494 -12.40 15.90 -15.38
C GLY A 494 -12.38 14.58 -14.65
N PHE A 495 -13.47 14.14 -14.04
CA PHE A 495 -13.52 12.90 -13.24
C PHE A 495 -13.06 11.65 -14.02
N LEU A 496 -13.54 11.44 -15.28
CA LEU A 496 -13.18 10.29 -16.14
C LEU A 496 -12.04 10.58 -17.12
N GLY A 497 -11.67 11.84 -17.34
CA GLY A 497 -10.66 12.22 -18.32
C GLY A 497 -9.25 12.32 -17.75
N PHE A 498 -8.28 12.40 -18.65
CA PHE A 498 -6.88 12.75 -18.34
C PHE A 498 -6.55 14.17 -18.83
N ASP A 499 -7.57 14.91 -19.31
CA ASP A 499 -7.44 16.26 -19.87
C ASP A 499 -7.42 17.32 -18.77
#